data_210c2123efb8b5432764d3eceae3ab1c
#
_entry.id   210c2123efb8b5432764d3eceae3ab1c
#
_cell.length_a   1.000
_cell.length_b   1.000
_cell.length_c   1.000
_cell.angle_alpha   90.00
_cell.angle_beta   90.00
_cell.angle_gamma   90.00
#
_symmetry.space_group_name_H-M   'P 1'
#
loop_
_entity.id
_entity.type
_entity.pdbx_description
1 polymer ?
#
loop_
_entity_poly.entity_id
_entity_poly.type
_entity_poly.pdbx_seq_one_letter_code
_entity_poly.pdbx_strand_id
1 'polypeptide(L)'
;KRTHADLLVIDNVKDLVNKRISFIRNRQQMNNPRDLRDGAYMVYDCEADSIYPNNTPNCNPVDRDEGAERVGMGVLLAKQYLLSDKKDNDLKSSLLRYAKFLRTRLQTPEYVTYSSVDQKNRNRAYNYVWIAEFYF
;
A
#
# COMPACT_ATOMS: atom_id res chain seq x y z
N LYS A 1 -41.68 -8.68 -14.23
CA LYS A 1 -40.25 -8.53 -13.88
C LYS A 1 -40.17 -7.97 -12.49
N ARG A 2 -39.45 -8.63 -11.58
CA ARG A 2 -39.11 -8.08 -10.23
C ARG A 2 -37.75 -7.41 -10.30
N THR A 3 -37.68 -6.18 -9.81
CA THR A 3 -36.41 -5.43 -9.64
C THR A 3 -36.01 -5.51 -8.17
N HIS A 4 -34.76 -5.75 -7.88
CA HIS A 4 -34.20 -5.69 -6.55
C HIS A 4 -33.32 -4.45 -6.43
N ALA A 5 -33.36 -3.80 -5.27
CA ALA A 5 -32.41 -2.77 -4.88
C ALA A 5 -31.84 -3.18 -3.53
N ASP A 6 -30.53 -3.35 -3.47
CA ASP A 6 -29.83 -3.60 -2.22
C ASP A 6 -29.35 -2.26 -1.65
N LEU A 7 -29.67 -1.99 -0.39
CA LEU A 7 -29.25 -0.79 0.32
C LEU A 7 -28.26 -1.20 1.42
N LEU A 8 -27.08 -0.66 1.35
CA LEU A 8 -26.06 -0.79 2.40
C LEU A 8 -26.09 0.46 3.29
N VAL A 9 -26.41 0.29 4.55
CA VAL A 9 -26.26 1.33 5.57
C VAL A 9 -24.87 1.19 6.18
N ILE A 10 -24.05 2.23 6.03
CA ILE A 10 -22.67 2.26 6.54
C ILE A 10 -22.52 3.35 7.60
N ASP A 11 -21.48 3.23 8.42
CA ASP A 11 -21.03 4.28 9.32
C ASP A 11 -20.66 5.57 8.56
N ASN A 12 -20.43 6.65 9.29
CA ASN A 12 -19.92 7.89 8.71
C ASN A 12 -18.65 7.60 7.88
N VAL A 13 -18.66 8.05 6.64
CA VAL A 13 -17.55 7.82 5.68
C VAL A 13 -16.21 8.28 6.23
N LYS A 14 -16.17 9.42 6.94
CA LYS A 14 -14.94 9.94 7.57
C LYS A 14 -14.39 8.96 8.61
N ASP A 15 -15.25 8.37 9.42
CA ASP A 15 -14.84 7.42 10.45
C ASP A 15 -14.35 6.10 9.83
N LEU A 16 -15.00 5.65 8.76
CA LEU A 16 -14.56 4.49 7.97
C LEU A 16 -13.17 4.72 7.38
N VAL A 17 -12.95 5.87 6.75
CA VAL A 17 -11.65 6.25 6.17
C VAL A 17 -10.58 6.31 7.26
N ASN A 18 -10.85 6.93 8.40
CA ASN A 18 -9.92 7.01 9.52
C ASN A 18 -9.57 5.63 10.09
N LYS A 19 -10.56 4.75 10.27
CA LYS A 19 -10.34 3.35 10.67
C LYS A 19 -9.44 2.63 9.67
N ARG A 20 -9.70 2.78 8.37
CA ARG A 20 -8.90 2.15 7.31
C ARG A 20 -7.46 2.66 7.30
N ILE A 21 -7.23 3.96 7.43
CA ILE A 21 -5.90 4.58 7.50
C ILE A 21 -5.13 4.08 8.71
N SER A 22 -5.77 4.07 9.87
CA SER A 22 -5.18 3.52 11.10
C SER A 22 -4.80 2.05 10.93
N PHE A 23 -5.66 1.25 10.31
CA PHE A 23 -5.39 -0.15 10.04
C PHE A 23 -4.19 -0.34 9.11
N ILE A 24 -4.13 0.38 7.98
CA ILE A 24 -3.00 0.30 7.04
C ILE A 24 -1.70 0.65 7.76
N ARG A 25 -1.66 1.78 8.47
CA ARG A 25 -0.47 2.24 9.18
C ARG A 25 0.00 1.27 10.25
N ASN A 26 -0.91 0.77 11.07
CA ASN A 26 -0.56 0.02 12.28
C ASN A 26 -0.46 -1.49 12.06
N ARG A 27 -1.14 -2.04 11.05
CA ARG A 27 -1.27 -3.48 10.83
C ARG A 27 -0.70 -3.96 9.50
N GLN A 28 -0.67 -3.10 8.49
CA GLN A 28 -0.21 -3.46 7.15
C GLN A 28 1.18 -2.93 6.81
N GLN A 29 1.72 -1.96 7.55
CA GLN A 29 3.07 -1.49 7.27
C GLN A 29 4.11 -2.47 7.84
N MET A 30 4.96 -3.01 6.97
CA MET A 30 6.09 -3.83 7.37
C MET A 30 7.06 -3.01 8.24
N ASN A 31 7.38 -3.54 9.40
CA ASN A 31 8.26 -2.89 10.36
C ASN A 31 9.36 -3.87 10.81
N ASN A 32 10.23 -4.22 9.89
CA ASN A 32 11.37 -5.08 10.15
C ASN A 32 12.58 -4.62 9.31
N PRO A 33 13.55 -3.90 9.88
CA PRO A 33 14.72 -3.40 9.16
C PRO A 33 15.59 -4.47 8.48
N ARG A 34 15.42 -5.74 8.85
CA ARG A 34 16.13 -6.88 8.23
C ARG A 34 15.38 -7.44 7.02
N ASP A 35 14.14 -7.04 6.80
CA ASP A 35 13.33 -7.46 5.67
C ASP A 35 13.49 -6.48 4.49
N LEU A 36 13.62 -7.00 3.28
CA LEU A 36 13.69 -6.18 2.07
C LEU A 36 12.43 -5.30 1.86
N ARG A 37 11.32 -5.70 2.49
CA ARG A 37 10.02 -5.02 2.42
C ARG A 37 9.81 -4.00 3.53
N ASP A 38 10.83 -3.71 4.34
CA ASP A 38 10.69 -2.73 5.43
C ASP A 38 10.16 -1.39 4.92
N GLY A 39 9.09 -0.91 5.53
CA GLY A 39 8.37 0.30 5.13
C GLY A 39 7.23 0.07 4.14
N ALA A 40 7.14 -1.07 3.47
CA ALA A 40 6.06 -1.39 2.54
C ALA A 40 4.70 -1.49 3.23
N TYR A 41 3.63 -1.11 2.53
CA TYR A 41 2.28 -1.48 2.91
C TYR A 41 1.93 -2.81 2.25
N MET A 42 1.59 -3.79 3.08
CA MET A 42 1.43 -5.18 2.70
C MET A 42 -0.04 -5.59 2.62
N VAL A 43 -0.32 -6.65 1.87
CA VAL A 43 -1.61 -7.35 1.95
C VAL A 43 -1.75 -7.97 3.36
N TYR A 44 -2.97 -7.98 3.87
CA TYR A 44 -3.28 -8.49 5.19
C TYR A 44 -4.31 -9.61 5.12
N ASP A 45 -4.01 -10.69 5.80
CA ASP A 45 -4.92 -11.81 6.00
C ASP A 45 -5.76 -11.57 7.26
N CYS A 46 -7.04 -11.30 7.06
CA CYS A 46 -7.97 -11.02 8.17
C CYS A 46 -8.34 -12.27 8.97
N GLU A 47 -8.22 -13.47 8.38
CA GLU A 47 -8.49 -14.71 9.09
C GLU A 47 -7.33 -15.08 10.02
N ALA A 48 -6.10 -14.95 9.50
CA ALA A 48 -4.88 -15.18 10.27
C ALA A 48 -4.47 -13.99 11.16
N ASP A 49 -5.16 -12.86 11.06
CA ASP A 49 -4.85 -11.60 11.75
C ASP A 49 -3.38 -11.15 11.60
N SER A 50 -2.82 -11.30 10.41
CA SER A 50 -1.41 -11.04 10.12
C SER A 50 -1.15 -10.54 8.70
N ILE A 51 0.04 -9.97 8.48
CA ILE A 51 0.50 -9.68 7.12
C ILE A 51 0.57 -10.99 6.33
N TYR A 52 0.01 -10.96 5.12
CA TYR A 52 -0.05 -12.12 4.26
C TYR A 52 1.37 -12.57 3.83
N PRO A 53 1.75 -13.83 4.04
CA PRO A 53 3.10 -14.30 3.73
C PRO A 53 3.28 -14.55 2.23
N ASN A 54 4.36 -14.01 1.65
CA ASN A 54 4.69 -14.15 0.22
C ASN A 54 5.02 -15.60 -0.24
N ASN A 55 5.14 -16.53 0.66
CA ASN A 55 5.53 -17.91 0.36
C ASN A 55 4.35 -18.89 0.36
N THR A 56 3.13 -18.41 0.39
CA THR A 56 1.95 -19.27 0.30
C THR A 56 1.66 -19.66 -1.15
N PRO A 57 1.02 -20.81 -1.38
CA PRO A 57 0.64 -21.27 -2.72
C PRO A 57 -0.24 -20.28 -3.50
N ASN A 58 -0.99 -19.46 -2.80
CA ASN A 58 -1.94 -18.48 -3.38
C ASN A 58 -1.30 -17.11 -3.60
N CYS A 59 -0.07 -16.88 -3.16
CA CYS A 59 0.65 -15.64 -3.42
C CYS A 59 1.11 -15.60 -4.87
N ASN A 60 0.78 -14.52 -5.59
CA ASN A 60 1.30 -14.30 -6.93
C ASN A 60 2.83 -14.05 -6.85
N PRO A 61 3.68 -14.92 -7.42
CA PRO A 61 5.12 -14.75 -7.32
C PRO A 61 5.67 -13.59 -8.15
N VAL A 62 4.84 -12.97 -8.99
CA VAL A 62 5.21 -11.88 -9.90
C VAL A 62 4.84 -10.54 -9.32
N ASP A 63 3.62 -10.43 -8.82
CA ASP A 63 3.03 -9.21 -8.26
C ASP A 63 2.84 -9.44 -6.77
N ARG A 64 3.93 -9.25 -6.03
CA ARG A 64 4.01 -9.53 -4.59
C ARG A 64 3.11 -8.61 -3.78
N ASP A 65 2.91 -8.97 -2.52
CA ASP A 65 2.05 -8.26 -1.59
C ASP A 65 2.54 -6.84 -1.24
N GLU A 66 3.78 -6.55 -1.54
CA GLU A 66 4.44 -5.25 -1.37
C GLU A 66 4.66 -4.48 -2.69
N GLY A 67 4.28 -5.05 -3.83
CA GLY A 67 4.69 -4.57 -5.16
C GLY A 67 4.07 -3.24 -5.57
N ALA A 68 4.45 -2.79 -6.76
CA ALA A 68 4.00 -1.53 -7.35
C ALA A 68 2.47 -1.44 -7.50
N GLU A 69 1.77 -2.57 -7.62
CA GLU A 69 0.31 -2.62 -7.68
C GLU A 69 -0.39 -2.35 -6.33
N ARG A 70 0.35 -2.30 -5.22
CA ARG A 70 -0.18 -2.04 -3.88
C ARG A 70 -0.06 -0.58 -3.44
N VAL A 71 0.42 0.28 -4.31
CA VAL A 71 0.68 1.71 -4.01
C VAL A 71 -0.59 2.48 -3.64
N GLY A 72 -1.77 2.02 -4.04
CA GLY A 72 -3.05 2.64 -3.66
C GLY A 72 -3.25 2.86 -2.15
N MET A 73 -2.66 2.01 -1.30
CA MET A 73 -2.64 2.26 0.16
C MET A 73 -1.85 3.50 0.51
N GLY A 74 -0.67 3.68 -0.07
CA GLY A 74 0.16 4.86 0.11
C GLY A 74 -0.53 6.14 -0.39
N VAL A 75 -1.18 6.06 -1.55
CA VAL A 75 -1.97 7.18 -2.12
C VAL A 75 -3.09 7.60 -1.16
N LEU A 76 -3.84 6.64 -0.61
CA LEU A 76 -4.89 6.93 0.36
C LEU A 76 -4.34 7.68 1.59
N LEU A 77 -3.23 7.19 2.15
CA LEU A 77 -2.60 7.80 3.31
C LEU A 77 -2.04 9.19 2.98
N ALA A 78 -1.44 9.38 1.81
CA ALA A 78 -0.93 10.67 1.36
C ALA A 78 -2.06 11.70 1.21
N LYS A 79 -3.16 11.33 0.57
CA LYS A 79 -4.36 12.20 0.45
C LYS A 79 -4.89 12.60 1.83
N GLN A 80 -4.98 11.66 2.77
CA GLN A 80 -5.40 11.98 4.14
C GLN A 80 -4.42 12.91 4.86
N TYR A 81 -3.12 12.72 4.68
CA TYR A 81 -2.13 13.62 5.26
C TYR A 81 -2.28 15.06 4.75
N LEU A 82 -2.54 15.23 3.46
CA LEU A 82 -2.83 16.53 2.88
C LEU A 82 -4.12 17.16 3.45
N LEU A 83 -5.19 16.36 3.60
CA LEU A 83 -6.46 16.80 4.17
C LEU A 83 -6.37 17.14 5.66
N SER A 84 -5.39 16.64 6.39
CA SER A 84 -5.11 16.96 7.80
C SER A 84 -4.24 18.19 7.99
N ASP A 85 -4.09 19.04 6.98
CA ASP A 85 -3.18 20.19 6.97
C ASP A 85 -1.72 19.83 7.29
N LYS A 86 -1.33 18.59 6.99
CA LYS A 86 0.03 18.06 7.20
C LYS A 86 0.48 18.07 8.68
N LYS A 87 -0.47 17.91 9.60
CA LYS A 87 -0.19 17.97 11.06
C LYS A 87 -0.01 16.59 11.72
N ASP A 88 -0.40 15.49 11.06
CA ASP A 88 -0.23 14.13 11.59
C ASP A 88 1.22 13.65 11.38
N ASN A 89 2.05 13.80 12.42
CA ASN A 89 3.46 13.40 12.37
C ASN A 89 3.66 11.89 12.26
N ASP A 90 2.76 11.10 12.82
CA ASP A 90 2.85 9.63 12.75
C ASP A 90 2.53 9.17 11.32
N LEU A 91 1.52 9.77 10.71
CA LEU A 91 1.17 9.50 9.32
C LEU A 91 2.30 9.94 8.38
N LYS A 92 2.90 11.11 8.63
CA LYS A 92 4.08 11.59 7.90
C LYS A 92 5.25 10.61 8.00
N SER A 93 5.56 10.13 9.19
CA SER A 93 6.64 9.17 9.41
C SER A 93 6.39 7.86 8.67
N SER A 94 5.17 7.35 8.69
CA SER A 94 4.74 6.16 7.95
C SER A 94 4.92 6.36 6.44
N LEU A 95 4.47 7.50 5.89
CA LEU A 95 4.60 7.84 4.47
C LEU A 95 6.05 8.00 4.03
N LEU A 96 6.91 8.61 4.84
CA LEU A 96 8.33 8.76 4.53
C LEU A 96 9.04 7.39 4.46
N ARG A 97 8.70 6.47 5.36
CA ARG A 97 9.21 5.09 5.30
C ARG A 97 8.74 4.39 4.03
N TYR A 98 7.48 4.56 3.66
CA TYR A 98 6.94 3.98 2.44
C TYR A 98 7.59 4.57 1.18
N ALA A 99 7.75 5.90 1.11
CA ALA A 99 8.46 6.56 0.01
C ALA A 99 9.90 6.06 -0.12
N LYS A 100 10.61 5.88 1.01
CA LYS A 100 11.94 5.28 1.02
C LYS A 100 11.92 3.86 0.46
N PHE A 101 10.96 3.03 0.87
CA PHE A 101 10.78 1.68 0.34
C PHE A 101 10.59 1.72 -1.19
N LEU A 102 9.63 2.47 -1.70
CA LEU A 102 9.39 2.60 -3.14
C LEU A 102 10.68 3.00 -3.88
N ARG A 103 11.34 4.06 -3.42
CA ARG A 103 12.53 4.60 -4.08
C ARG A 103 13.72 3.65 -4.08
N THR A 104 13.94 2.92 -2.99
CA THR A 104 15.15 2.12 -2.81
C THR A 104 14.98 0.64 -3.15
N ARG A 105 13.75 0.14 -3.21
CA ARG A 105 13.46 -1.28 -3.43
C ARG A 105 12.73 -1.55 -4.74
N LEU A 106 11.86 -0.64 -5.16
CA LEU A 106 11.08 -0.81 -6.38
C LEU A 106 11.57 0.04 -7.57
N GLN A 107 12.62 0.86 -7.39
CA GLN A 107 13.14 1.68 -8.47
C GLN A 107 14.67 1.59 -8.58
N THR A 108 15.17 1.63 -9.82
CA THR A 108 16.60 1.86 -10.08
C THR A 108 16.99 3.32 -9.85
N PRO A 109 18.30 3.67 -9.83
CA PRO A 109 18.73 5.06 -9.82
C PRO A 109 18.09 5.92 -10.93
N GLU A 110 17.86 5.35 -12.10
CA GLU A 110 17.24 5.98 -13.28
C GLU A 110 15.70 5.91 -13.27
N TYR A 111 15.09 5.54 -12.14
CA TYR A 111 13.62 5.43 -11.93
C TYR A 111 12.94 4.32 -12.74
N VAL A 112 13.67 3.36 -13.30
CA VAL A 112 13.05 2.17 -13.86
C VAL A 112 12.36 1.39 -12.72
N THR A 113 11.08 1.11 -12.88
CA THR A 113 10.25 0.54 -11.82
C THR A 113 10.11 -0.97 -11.97
N TYR A 114 10.29 -1.67 -10.86
CA TYR A 114 10.05 -3.10 -10.71
C TYR A 114 8.63 -3.38 -10.22
N SER A 115 8.12 -4.58 -10.51
CA SER A 115 6.83 -5.04 -9.96
C SER A 115 6.90 -5.31 -8.46
N SER A 116 8.04 -5.81 -7.97
CA SER A 116 8.24 -6.24 -6.58
C SER A 116 9.71 -6.16 -6.16
N VAL A 117 9.98 -6.42 -4.87
CA VAL A 117 11.35 -6.44 -4.31
C VAL A 117 12.26 -7.50 -4.94
N ASP A 118 11.70 -8.52 -5.59
CA ASP A 118 12.46 -9.51 -6.35
C ASP A 118 13.12 -8.92 -7.61
N GLN A 119 12.78 -7.68 -7.96
CA GLN A 119 13.30 -6.95 -9.13
C GLN A 119 13.06 -7.67 -10.47
N LYS A 120 12.07 -8.57 -10.51
CA LYS A 120 11.57 -9.19 -11.73
C LYS A 120 10.57 -8.27 -12.42
N ASN A 121 10.29 -8.55 -13.69
CA ASN A 121 9.27 -7.82 -14.47
C ASN A 121 9.40 -6.29 -14.37
N ARG A 122 10.60 -5.80 -14.52
CA ARG A 122 10.90 -4.38 -14.59
C ARG A 122 10.30 -3.74 -15.85
N ASN A 123 10.10 -2.44 -15.78
CA ASN A 123 9.74 -1.61 -16.93
C ASN A 123 8.34 -1.90 -17.51
N ARG A 124 7.41 -2.37 -16.68
CA ARG A 124 6.01 -2.53 -17.09
C ARG A 124 5.31 -1.18 -16.96
N ALA A 125 4.68 -0.72 -18.04
CA ALA A 125 4.10 0.63 -18.13
C ALA A 125 3.14 0.97 -16.98
N TYR A 126 2.29 0.05 -16.57
CA TYR A 126 1.30 0.30 -15.52
C TYR A 126 1.92 0.46 -14.11
N ASN A 127 3.12 -0.07 -13.85
CA ASN A 127 3.79 0.14 -12.58
C ASN A 127 4.16 1.61 -12.34
N TYR A 128 4.44 2.36 -13.40
CA TYR A 128 4.81 3.78 -13.29
C TYR A 128 3.64 4.66 -12.88
N VAL A 129 2.45 4.39 -13.38
CA VAL A 129 1.25 5.18 -13.10
C VAL A 129 0.97 5.25 -11.60
N TRP A 130 0.97 4.11 -10.93
CA TRP A 130 0.70 4.02 -9.51
C TRP A 130 1.73 4.74 -8.65
N ILE A 131 3.01 4.57 -8.97
CA ILE A 131 4.10 5.22 -8.23
C ILE A 131 4.12 6.73 -8.50
N ALA A 132 3.85 7.15 -9.74
CA ALA A 132 3.72 8.57 -10.06
C ALA A 132 2.58 9.21 -9.27
N GLU A 133 1.40 8.56 -9.19
CA GLU A 133 0.27 9.07 -8.40
C GLU A 133 0.62 9.25 -6.91
N PHE A 134 1.46 8.39 -6.36
CA PHE A 134 1.90 8.51 -4.97
C PHE A 134 2.85 9.70 -4.75
N TYR A 135 3.71 10.00 -5.71
CA TYR A 135 4.68 11.11 -5.59
C TYR A 135 4.08 12.49 -5.85
N PHE A 136 2.96 12.56 -6.56
CA PHE A 136 2.23 13.80 -6.83
C PHE A 136 1.17 14.13 -5.78
#